data_0ae3940822a905ccd96f4d65d1cdc5b1
#
_entry.id   0ae3940822a905ccd96f4d65d1cdc5b1
#
_cell.length_a   1.000
_cell.length_b   1.000
_cell.length_c   1.000
_cell.angle_alpha   90.00
_cell.angle_beta   90.00
_cell.angle_gamma   90.00
#
_symmetry.space_group_name_H-M   'P 1'
#
loop_
_entity.id
_entity.type
_entity.pdbx_description
1 polymer ?
#
loop_
_entity_poly.entity_id
_entity_poly.type
_entity_poly.pdbx_seq_one_letter_code
_entity_poly.pdbx_strand_id
1 'polypeptide(L)'
;VTPVRVMVVDDHPMWREGVARDLTEAGFLVVATSGEGRQAIRVAPAARPDVVVLDLQLPDISGVEVVRGLRAALPDVRVLMLSASGEQQSVLDAVKAGATGYLVKSTAPAEFLDAVRRTAAGDPVFTPGLAGLVLGEYRRLAAGPASDAGSAGGAEPGTPRLTDRETEVLRLVAKGMSYKQIAQRLGLSHRTVQNHVQNTLGKLQLHNRVELTRYAIERGLDD
;
A
#
# COMPACT_ATOMS: atom_id res chain seq x y z
N VAL A 1 -14.90 0.71 -30.72
CA VAL A 1 -14.35 0.20 -29.44
C VAL A 1 -15.19 0.80 -28.32
N THR A 2 -15.79 -0.05 -27.49
CA THR A 2 -16.59 0.43 -26.35
C THR A 2 -15.65 1.12 -25.34
N PRO A 3 -15.98 2.33 -24.87
CA PRO A 3 -15.13 3.02 -23.91
C PRO A 3 -15.09 2.25 -22.58
N VAL A 4 -13.93 2.21 -21.93
CA VAL A 4 -13.74 1.62 -20.59
C VAL A 4 -14.55 2.42 -19.58
N ARG A 5 -15.36 1.74 -18.82
CA ARG A 5 -16.24 2.32 -17.79
C ARG A 5 -15.47 2.45 -16.46
N VAL A 6 -15.33 3.66 -15.97
CA VAL A 6 -14.54 3.93 -14.77
C VAL A 6 -15.42 4.54 -13.68
N MET A 7 -15.28 4.06 -12.46
CA MET A 7 -15.81 4.68 -11.25
C MET A 7 -14.67 5.29 -10.45
N VAL A 8 -14.83 6.51 -9.92
CA VAL A 8 -13.83 7.19 -9.11
C VAL A 8 -14.34 7.33 -7.67
N VAL A 9 -13.55 6.84 -6.72
CA VAL A 9 -13.88 6.86 -5.28
C VAL A 9 -12.75 7.53 -4.51
N ASP A 10 -13.00 8.73 -4.01
CA ASP A 10 -12.04 9.54 -3.25
C ASP A 10 -12.80 10.57 -2.42
N ASP A 11 -12.43 10.77 -1.18
CA ASP A 11 -13.10 11.70 -0.28
C ASP A 11 -12.77 13.17 -0.55
N HIS A 12 -11.66 13.45 -1.27
CA HIS A 12 -11.25 14.80 -1.65
C HIS A 12 -11.97 15.27 -2.93
N PRO A 13 -12.96 16.19 -2.85
CA PRO A 13 -13.78 16.58 -3.99
C PRO A 13 -12.96 17.09 -5.18
N MET A 14 -12.00 18.02 -4.96
CA MET A 14 -11.18 18.59 -6.02
C MET A 14 -10.36 17.53 -6.76
N TRP A 15 -9.81 16.57 -6.03
CA TRP A 15 -9.04 15.48 -6.63
C TRP A 15 -9.95 14.54 -7.43
N ARG A 16 -11.08 14.13 -6.84
CA ARG A 16 -12.09 13.28 -7.50
C ARG A 16 -12.63 13.87 -8.79
N GLU A 17 -12.95 15.17 -8.78
CA GLU A 17 -13.44 15.90 -9.97
C GLU A 17 -12.35 16.06 -11.03
N GLY A 18 -11.11 16.38 -10.61
CA GLY A 18 -9.96 16.47 -11.49
C GLY A 18 -9.71 15.16 -12.23
N VAL A 19 -9.62 14.06 -11.51
CA VAL A 19 -9.42 12.71 -12.08
C VAL A 19 -10.58 12.32 -13.00
N ALA A 20 -11.84 12.58 -12.61
CA ALA A 20 -12.98 12.27 -13.46
C ALA A 20 -12.94 13.05 -14.78
N ARG A 21 -12.52 14.30 -14.75
CA ARG A 21 -12.34 15.13 -15.96
C ARG A 21 -11.20 14.57 -16.82
N ASP A 22 -10.02 14.32 -16.25
CA ASP A 22 -8.86 13.82 -16.98
C ASP A 22 -9.16 12.47 -17.66
N LEU A 23 -9.88 11.58 -16.97
CA LEU A 23 -10.36 10.31 -17.52
C LEU A 23 -11.32 10.54 -18.71
N THR A 24 -12.27 11.45 -18.57
CA THR A 24 -13.25 11.76 -19.63
C THR A 24 -12.56 12.34 -20.87
N GLU A 25 -11.62 13.26 -20.67
CA GLU A 25 -10.82 13.85 -21.76
C GLU A 25 -9.94 12.80 -22.46
N ALA A 26 -9.49 11.78 -21.73
CA ALA A 26 -8.72 10.66 -22.29
C ALA A 26 -9.58 9.56 -22.95
N GLY A 27 -10.92 9.75 -23.04
CA GLY A 27 -11.84 8.87 -23.74
C GLY A 27 -12.42 7.72 -22.90
N PHE A 28 -12.26 7.77 -21.57
CA PHE A 28 -12.95 6.85 -20.66
C PHE A 28 -14.39 7.31 -20.39
N LEU A 29 -15.26 6.37 -20.05
CA LEU A 29 -16.60 6.68 -19.59
C LEU A 29 -16.66 6.67 -18.06
N VAL A 30 -16.65 7.83 -17.43
CA VAL A 30 -16.85 7.93 -15.98
C VAL A 30 -18.33 7.68 -15.65
N VAL A 31 -18.62 6.51 -15.08
CA VAL A 31 -20.00 6.04 -14.84
C VAL A 31 -20.53 6.40 -13.46
N ALA A 32 -19.65 6.67 -12.50
CA ALA A 32 -20.03 7.11 -11.16
C ALA A 32 -18.81 7.74 -10.46
N THR A 33 -19.09 8.60 -9.48
CA THR A 33 -18.13 9.10 -8.51
C THR A 33 -18.70 8.98 -7.10
N SER A 34 -17.85 8.75 -6.10
CA SER A 34 -18.26 8.68 -4.69
C SER A 34 -17.17 9.25 -3.78
N GLY A 35 -17.58 9.89 -2.68
CA GLY A 35 -16.70 10.31 -1.59
C GLY A 35 -16.65 9.33 -0.42
N GLU A 36 -17.45 8.27 -0.44
CA GLU A 36 -17.61 7.31 0.64
C GLU A 36 -17.54 5.88 0.13
N GLY A 37 -16.90 4.99 0.89
CA GLY A 37 -16.71 3.59 0.51
C GLY A 37 -18.02 2.80 0.47
N ARG A 38 -18.89 2.96 1.47
CA ARG A 38 -20.19 2.27 1.49
C ARG A 38 -21.11 2.71 0.37
N GLN A 39 -21.09 4.00 0.02
CA GLN A 39 -21.84 4.50 -1.14
C GLN A 39 -21.28 3.89 -2.43
N ALA A 40 -19.97 3.81 -2.57
CA ALA A 40 -19.33 3.20 -3.73
C ALA A 40 -19.78 1.75 -3.94
N ILE A 41 -19.74 0.92 -2.90
CA ILE A 41 -20.20 -0.47 -2.95
C ILE A 41 -21.68 -0.57 -3.37
N ARG A 42 -22.53 0.31 -2.85
CA ARG A 42 -23.97 0.31 -3.16
C ARG A 42 -24.27 0.73 -4.60
N VAL A 43 -23.52 1.68 -5.15
CA VAL A 43 -23.78 2.23 -6.50
C VAL A 43 -23.13 1.37 -7.60
N ALA A 44 -22.03 0.70 -7.33
CA ALA A 44 -21.26 -0.06 -8.31
C ALA A 44 -22.08 -1.08 -9.12
N PRO A 45 -23.02 -1.88 -8.54
CA PRO A 45 -23.79 -2.85 -9.30
C PRO A 45 -24.69 -2.23 -10.39
N ALA A 46 -25.23 -1.04 -10.15
CA ALA A 46 -26.01 -0.29 -11.14
C ALA A 46 -25.11 0.41 -12.17
N ALA A 47 -23.98 0.97 -11.70
CA ALA A 47 -23.01 1.67 -12.55
C ALA A 47 -22.23 0.73 -13.45
N ARG A 48 -22.02 -0.52 -13.05
CA ARG A 48 -21.25 -1.55 -13.79
C ARG A 48 -19.91 -1.03 -14.32
N PRO A 49 -19.00 -0.55 -13.46
CA PRO A 49 -17.67 -0.14 -13.90
C PRO A 49 -16.81 -1.35 -14.30
N ASP A 50 -15.97 -1.17 -15.32
CA ASP A 50 -14.90 -2.12 -15.65
C ASP A 50 -13.73 -1.94 -14.67
N VAL A 51 -13.46 -0.67 -14.30
CA VAL A 51 -12.39 -0.29 -13.37
C VAL A 51 -12.94 0.65 -12.30
N VAL A 52 -12.55 0.41 -11.06
CA VAL A 52 -12.74 1.35 -9.95
C VAL A 52 -11.38 1.93 -9.56
N VAL A 53 -11.23 3.24 -9.69
CA VAL A 53 -10.11 4.01 -9.14
C VAL A 53 -10.49 4.38 -7.72
N LEU A 54 -9.76 3.85 -6.73
CA LEU A 54 -10.17 3.85 -5.33
C LEU A 54 -9.08 4.40 -4.42
N ASP A 55 -9.40 5.43 -3.64
CA ASP A 55 -8.54 5.87 -2.55
C ASP A 55 -8.47 4.81 -1.44
N LEU A 56 -7.27 4.67 -0.88
CA LEU A 56 -7.03 3.81 0.28
C LEU A 56 -7.74 4.34 1.54
N GLN A 57 -7.74 5.65 1.72
CA GLN A 57 -8.28 6.32 2.91
C GLN A 57 -9.61 6.99 2.60
N LEU A 58 -10.68 6.46 3.17
CA LEU A 58 -12.03 7.00 3.07
C LEU A 58 -12.59 7.26 4.48
N PRO A 59 -13.55 8.18 4.63
CA PRO A 59 -14.03 8.62 5.94
C PRO A 59 -14.86 7.58 6.69
N ASP A 60 -15.46 6.62 5.99
CA ASP A 60 -16.44 5.69 6.54
C ASP A 60 -15.94 4.24 6.70
N ILE A 61 -15.20 3.73 5.73
CA ILE A 61 -14.55 2.41 5.74
C ILE A 61 -13.23 2.48 4.96
N SER A 62 -12.30 1.58 5.26
CA SER A 62 -11.02 1.55 4.55
C SER A 62 -11.19 1.14 3.07
N GLY A 63 -10.31 1.63 2.19
CA GLY A 63 -10.30 1.23 0.79
C GLY A 63 -10.16 -0.29 0.62
N VAL A 64 -9.46 -0.98 1.53
CA VAL A 64 -9.34 -2.45 1.53
C VAL A 64 -10.70 -3.13 1.75
N GLU A 65 -11.53 -2.60 2.65
CA GLU A 65 -12.90 -3.10 2.86
C GLU A 65 -13.78 -2.82 1.64
N VAL A 66 -13.59 -1.68 0.99
CA VAL A 66 -14.29 -1.35 -0.28
C VAL A 66 -13.93 -2.36 -1.37
N VAL A 67 -12.64 -2.71 -1.53
CA VAL A 67 -12.21 -3.75 -2.49
C VAL A 67 -12.96 -5.06 -2.25
N ARG A 68 -13.02 -5.53 -1.00
CA ARG A 68 -13.75 -6.77 -0.66
C ARG A 68 -15.23 -6.67 -1.00
N GLY A 69 -15.87 -5.56 -0.65
CA GLY A 69 -17.30 -5.31 -0.94
C GLY A 69 -17.58 -5.25 -2.45
N LEU A 70 -16.75 -4.55 -3.21
CA LEU A 70 -16.86 -4.47 -4.67
C LEU A 70 -16.70 -5.84 -5.34
N ARG A 71 -15.67 -6.62 -4.92
CA ARG A 71 -15.44 -7.97 -5.44
C ARG A 71 -16.55 -8.95 -5.12
N ALA A 72 -17.19 -8.81 -3.95
CA ALA A 72 -18.35 -9.61 -3.58
C ALA A 72 -19.59 -9.26 -4.44
N ALA A 73 -19.80 -7.97 -4.76
CA ALA A 73 -20.93 -7.51 -5.56
C ALA A 73 -20.71 -7.66 -7.07
N LEU A 74 -19.48 -7.49 -7.53
CA LEU A 74 -19.05 -7.53 -8.93
C LEU A 74 -17.72 -8.32 -9.02
N PRO A 75 -17.76 -9.66 -9.19
CA PRO A 75 -16.56 -10.50 -9.20
C PRO A 75 -15.52 -10.13 -10.26
N ASP A 76 -15.95 -9.60 -11.40
CA ASP A 76 -15.09 -9.25 -12.52
C ASP A 76 -14.55 -7.81 -12.48
N VAL A 77 -15.00 -6.98 -11.53
CA VAL A 77 -14.55 -5.60 -11.40
C VAL A 77 -13.06 -5.54 -11.08
N ARG A 78 -12.34 -4.67 -11.75
CA ARG A 78 -10.92 -4.42 -11.48
C ARG A 78 -10.78 -3.18 -10.62
N VAL A 79 -9.89 -3.25 -9.64
CA VAL A 79 -9.69 -2.14 -8.70
C VAL A 79 -8.25 -1.67 -8.78
N LEU A 80 -8.06 -0.40 -9.13
CA LEU A 80 -6.81 0.32 -9.07
C LEU A 80 -6.81 1.20 -7.81
N MET A 81 -6.02 0.79 -6.82
CA MET A 81 -5.88 1.56 -5.59
C MET A 81 -5.01 2.79 -5.81
N LEU A 82 -5.37 3.89 -5.17
CA LEU A 82 -4.55 5.10 -5.08
C LEU A 82 -4.26 5.42 -3.63
N SER A 83 -3.06 5.91 -3.35
CA SER A 83 -2.66 6.31 -2.00
C SER A 83 -1.71 7.49 -2.03
N ALA A 84 -1.76 8.33 -1.01
CA ALA A 84 -0.78 9.40 -0.80
C ALA A 84 0.64 8.86 -0.55
N SER A 85 0.77 7.63 -0.03
CA SER A 85 2.05 6.97 0.26
C SER A 85 2.04 5.50 -0.17
N GLY A 86 3.21 4.98 -0.56
CA GLY A 86 3.40 3.57 -0.92
C GLY A 86 3.78 2.72 0.31
N GLU A 87 2.99 2.74 1.38
CA GLU A 87 3.25 1.92 2.56
C GLU A 87 3.08 0.43 2.23
N GLN A 88 4.13 -0.35 2.52
CA GLN A 88 4.22 -1.76 2.13
C GLN A 88 3.04 -2.59 2.64
N GLN A 89 2.62 -2.39 3.88
CA GLN A 89 1.52 -3.15 4.46
C GLN A 89 0.20 -2.86 3.76
N SER A 90 -0.07 -1.59 3.46
CA SER A 90 -1.28 -1.16 2.74
C SER A 90 -1.38 -1.76 1.34
N VAL A 91 -0.23 -1.87 0.63
CA VAL A 91 -0.16 -2.51 -0.69
C VAL A 91 -0.49 -4.00 -0.59
N LEU A 92 0.11 -4.71 0.37
CA LEU A 92 -0.13 -6.14 0.57
C LEU A 92 -1.58 -6.43 0.95
N ASP A 93 -2.17 -5.62 1.83
CA ASP A 93 -3.55 -5.78 2.27
C ASP A 93 -4.54 -5.51 1.12
N ALA A 94 -4.26 -4.52 0.26
CA ALA A 94 -5.03 -4.24 -0.94
C ALA A 94 -4.99 -5.41 -1.94
N VAL A 95 -3.80 -5.96 -2.20
CA VAL A 95 -3.63 -7.11 -3.11
C VAL A 95 -4.30 -8.36 -2.56
N LYS A 96 -4.17 -8.65 -1.25
CA LYS A 96 -4.88 -9.75 -0.58
C LYS A 96 -6.40 -9.60 -0.65
N ALA A 97 -6.91 -8.37 -0.64
CA ALA A 97 -8.32 -8.09 -0.81
C ALA A 97 -8.81 -8.25 -2.26
N GLY A 98 -7.90 -8.36 -3.23
CA GLY A 98 -8.19 -8.56 -4.65
C GLY A 98 -8.06 -7.31 -5.50
N ALA A 99 -7.32 -6.28 -5.06
CA ALA A 99 -6.96 -5.15 -5.91
C ALA A 99 -6.10 -5.62 -7.08
N THR A 100 -6.37 -5.09 -8.28
CA THR A 100 -5.65 -5.40 -9.51
C THR A 100 -4.37 -4.58 -9.63
N GLY A 101 -4.35 -3.39 -9.05
CA GLY A 101 -3.18 -2.51 -9.08
C GLY A 101 -3.13 -1.54 -7.91
N TYR A 102 -1.97 -0.89 -7.76
CA TYR A 102 -1.71 0.10 -6.72
C TYR A 102 -0.75 1.17 -7.21
N LEU A 103 -1.17 2.41 -7.15
CA LEU A 103 -0.36 3.58 -7.50
C LEU A 103 -0.31 4.59 -6.36
N VAL A 104 0.73 5.41 -6.35
CA VAL A 104 0.78 6.61 -5.50
C VAL A 104 0.13 7.79 -6.23
N LYS A 105 -0.59 8.66 -5.50
CA LYS A 105 -1.29 9.83 -6.05
C LYS A 105 -0.33 10.87 -6.71
N SER A 106 0.98 10.75 -6.44
CA SER A 106 2.02 11.55 -7.10
C SER A 106 2.45 11.03 -8.48
N THR A 107 1.85 9.94 -8.97
CA THR A 107 2.08 9.41 -10.32
C THR A 107 1.70 10.46 -11.37
N ALA A 108 2.50 10.58 -12.43
CA ALA A 108 2.25 11.53 -13.51
C ALA A 108 0.92 11.22 -14.22
N PRO A 109 0.15 12.23 -14.68
CA PRO A 109 -1.16 12.03 -15.30
C PRO A 109 -1.16 11.04 -16.46
N ALA A 110 -0.16 11.10 -17.34
CA ALA A 110 -0.04 10.18 -18.48
C ALA A 110 0.17 8.73 -18.04
N GLU A 111 0.99 8.51 -17.02
CA GLU A 111 1.25 7.19 -16.42
C GLU A 111 0.00 6.66 -15.69
N PHE A 112 -0.74 7.53 -15.01
CA PHE A 112 -2.00 7.18 -14.38
C PHE A 112 -3.05 6.72 -15.41
N LEU A 113 -3.22 7.44 -16.53
CA LEU A 113 -4.17 7.06 -17.58
C LEU A 113 -3.78 5.74 -18.26
N ASP A 114 -2.49 5.50 -18.47
CA ASP A 114 -1.99 4.21 -18.97
C ASP A 114 -2.28 3.08 -17.97
N ALA A 115 -2.04 3.33 -16.70
CA ALA A 115 -2.35 2.39 -15.61
C ALA A 115 -3.83 1.99 -15.60
N VAL A 116 -4.75 2.94 -15.78
CA VAL A 116 -6.19 2.64 -15.86
C VAL A 116 -6.51 1.74 -17.07
N ARG A 117 -5.89 2.00 -18.26
CA ARG A 117 -6.07 1.15 -19.45
C ARG A 117 -5.57 -0.27 -19.22
N ARG A 118 -4.38 -0.41 -18.65
CA ARG A 118 -3.77 -1.71 -18.33
C ARG A 118 -4.56 -2.45 -17.28
N THR A 119 -5.02 -1.76 -16.24
CA THR A 119 -5.91 -2.35 -15.23
C THR A 119 -7.20 -2.85 -15.89
N ALA A 120 -7.79 -2.10 -16.82
CA ALA A 120 -8.98 -2.52 -17.58
C ALA A 120 -8.71 -3.75 -18.46
N ALA A 121 -7.50 -3.93 -18.95
CA ALA A 121 -7.09 -5.15 -19.67
C ALA A 121 -6.87 -6.35 -18.73
N GLY A 122 -6.76 -6.12 -17.42
CA GLY A 122 -6.50 -7.15 -16.42
C GLY A 122 -5.02 -7.27 -16.04
N ASP A 123 -4.18 -6.39 -16.55
CA ASP A 123 -2.76 -6.37 -16.20
C ASP A 123 -2.56 -5.85 -14.78
N PRO A 124 -1.71 -6.49 -13.99
CA PRO A 124 -1.33 -5.96 -12.67
C PRO A 124 -0.47 -4.71 -12.84
N VAL A 125 -0.86 -3.62 -12.17
CA VAL A 125 -0.17 -2.33 -12.25
C VAL A 125 0.27 -1.88 -10.88
N PHE A 126 1.57 -1.65 -10.71
CA PHE A 126 2.14 -1.17 -9.44
C PHE A 126 3.17 -0.07 -9.70
N THR A 127 3.19 0.94 -8.86
CA THR A 127 4.28 1.93 -8.85
C THR A 127 5.64 1.21 -8.77
N PRO A 128 6.66 1.64 -9.53
CA PRO A 128 8.00 1.08 -9.47
C PRO A 128 8.50 0.92 -8.01
N GLY A 129 9.02 -0.26 -7.67
CA GLY A 129 9.43 -0.63 -6.30
C GLY A 129 8.38 -1.39 -5.49
N LEU A 130 7.08 -1.26 -5.79
CA LEU A 130 6.03 -2.02 -5.09
C LEU A 130 5.81 -3.42 -5.70
N ALA A 131 6.08 -3.60 -6.98
CA ALA A 131 5.96 -4.90 -7.65
C ALA A 131 6.83 -6.00 -7.01
N GLY A 132 8.04 -5.65 -6.57
CA GLY A 132 8.93 -6.58 -5.87
C GLY A 132 8.37 -7.07 -4.53
N LEU A 133 7.67 -6.20 -3.80
CA LEU A 133 7.01 -6.54 -2.54
C LEU A 133 5.87 -7.52 -2.74
N VAL A 134 5.02 -7.25 -3.71
CA VAL A 134 3.87 -8.12 -4.06
C VAL A 134 4.36 -9.48 -4.51
N LEU A 135 5.39 -9.53 -5.35
CA LEU A 135 5.98 -10.79 -5.81
C LEU A 135 6.65 -11.58 -4.67
N GLY A 136 7.33 -10.89 -3.76
CA GLY A 136 7.92 -11.48 -2.55
C GLY A 136 6.86 -12.12 -1.64
N GLU A 137 5.76 -11.43 -1.38
CA GLU A 137 4.65 -11.96 -0.60
C GLU A 137 3.94 -13.13 -1.30
N TYR A 138 3.76 -13.03 -2.62
CA TYR A 138 3.18 -14.13 -3.39
C TYR A 138 4.03 -15.39 -3.33
N ARG A 139 5.36 -15.26 -3.43
CA ARG A 139 6.29 -16.38 -3.25
C ARG A 139 6.21 -16.97 -1.85
N ARG A 140 6.08 -16.13 -0.82
CA ARG A 140 5.93 -16.56 0.57
C ARG A 140 4.63 -17.36 0.78
N LEU A 141 3.53 -16.91 0.19
CA LEU A 141 2.23 -17.59 0.24
C LEU A 141 2.24 -18.89 -0.57
N ALA A 142 2.89 -18.92 -1.73
CA ALA A 142 2.99 -20.10 -2.58
C ALA A 142 3.94 -21.16 -2.02
N ALA A 143 4.92 -20.78 -1.21
CA ALA A 143 5.86 -21.70 -0.57
C ALA A 143 5.23 -22.47 0.61
N GLY A 144 4.04 -22.13 1.07
CA GLY A 144 3.36 -22.78 2.20
C GLY A 144 4.13 -22.62 3.53
N PRO A 145 3.62 -23.18 4.64
CA PRO A 145 4.28 -23.06 5.94
C PRO A 145 5.53 -23.98 6.12
N ALA A 146 6.09 -24.51 5.02
CA ALA A 146 7.23 -25.44 5.06
C ALA A 146 8.27 -25.09 4.00
N SER A 147 9.12 -24.10 4.26
CA SER A 147 10.54 -24.07 3.81
C SER A 147 11.28 -22.86 4.37
N ASP A 148 11.33 -22.72 5.71
CA ASP A 148 12.38 -22.00 6.40
C ASP A 148 13.45 -23.03 6.86
N ALA A 149 14.12 -23.63 5.88
CA ALA A 149 15.33 -24.41 6.14
C ALA A 149 16.52 -23.67 5.50
N GLY A 150 17.15 -22.79 6.27
CA GLY A 150 18.42 -22.20 5.84
C GLY A 150 18.78 -20.88 6.51
N SER A 151 18.84 -20.84 7.83
CA SER A 151 19.86 -20.17 8.64
C SER A 151 19.53 -20.33 10.11
N ALA A 152 20.26 -21.22 10.74
CA ALA A 152 20.18 -21.51 12.18
C ALA A 152 20.72 -20.30 12.97
N GLY A 153 19.91 -19.80 13.90
CA GLY A 153 20.29 -18.83 14.91
C GLY A 153 19.06 -18.64 15.82
N GLY A 154 19.08 -19.32 16.99
CA GLY A 154 17.96 -19.45 17.89
C GLY A 154 17.29 -18.16 18.28
N ALA A 155 15.98 -18.15 18.26
CA ALA A 155 15.12 -17.21 18.99
C ALA A 155 13.75 -17.85 19.21
N GLU A 156 13.22 -17.64 20.41
CA GLU A 156 11.96 -18.16 20.93
C GLU A 156 10.73 -17.80 20.08
N PRO A 157 9.66 -18.62 20.09
CA PRO A 157 8.43 -18.35 19.35
C PRO A 157 7.64 -17.20 20.00
N GLY A 158 7.48 -16.09 19.25
CA GLY A 158 6.61 -14.98 19.68
C GLY A 158 7.11 -13.57 19.39
N THR A 159 8.34 -13.37 18.95
CA THR A 159 8.89 -12.03 18.68
C THR A 159 8.74 -11.63 17.20
N PRO A 160 8.21 -10.44 16.89
CA PRO A 160 8.13 -9.93 15.50
C PRO A 160 9.54 -9.84 14.91
N ARG A 161 9.79 -10.47 13.76
CA ARG A 161 11.10 -10.46 13.11
C ARG A 161 11.32 -9.11 12.41
N LEU A 162 12.28 -8.36 12.87
CA LEU A 162 12.80 -7.19 12.17
C LEU A 162 13.75 -7.65 11.06
N THR A 163 13.77 -6.92 9.94
CA THR A 163 14.78 -7.12 8.90
C THR A 163 16.15 -6.65 9.40
N ASP A 164 17.24 -7.11 8.79
CA ASP A 164 18.60 -6.68 9.15
C ASP A 164 18.72 -5.14 9.12
N ARG A 165 18.07 -4.51 8.14
CA ARG A 165 18.10 -3.04 8.00
C ARG A 165 17.28 -2.32 9.08
N GLU A 166 16.14 -2.86 9.47
CA GLU A 166 15.35 -2.35 10.59
C GLU A 166 16.09 -2.52 11.92
N THR A 167 16.77 -3.64 12.10
CA THR A 167 17.62 -3.90 13.28
C THR A 167 18.80 -2.93 13.34
N GLU A 168 19.46 -2.68 12.21
CA GLU A 168 20.56 -1.72 12.11
C GLU A 168 20.11 -0.29 12.43
N VAL A 169 18.97 0.15 11.87
CA VAL A 169 18.37 1.44 12.18
C VAL A 169 17.97 1.51 13.66
N LEU A 170 17.37 0.45 14.20
CA LEU A 170 16.96 0.36 15.61
C LEU A 170 18.16 0.52 16.57
N ARG A 171 19.29 -0.12 16.29
CA ARG A 171 20.53 0.05 17.05
C ARG A 171 21.01 1.49 17.08
N LEU A 172 20.97 2.18 15.95
CA LEU A 172 21.38 3.58 15.86
C LEU A 172 20.40 4.54 16.55
N VAL A 173 19.11 4.19 16.56
CA VAL A 173 18.09 4.90 17.35
C VAL A 173 18.34 4.71 18.85
N ALA A 174 18.69 3.50 19.28
CA ALA A 174 19.05 3.21 20.68
C ALA A 174 20.26 4.01 21.14
N LYS A 175 21.26 4.18 20.27
CA LYS A 175 22.44 5.06 20.51
C LYS A 175 22.11 6.56 20.52
N GLY A 176 20.83 6.94 20.43
CA GLY A 176 20.38 8.35 20.49
C GLY A 176 20.59 9.16 19.20
N MET A 177 21.00 8.54 18.10
CA MET A 177 21.27 9.25 16.85
C MET A 177 20.00 9.81 16.21
N SER A 178 20.05 11.07 15.74
CA SER A 178 18.98 11.65 14.96
C SER A 178 18.80 10.97 13.60
N TYR A 179 17.61 11.02 12.99
CA TYR A 179 17.37 10.44 11.66
C TYR A 179 18.32 10.96 10.58
N LYS A 180 18.76 12.23 10.70
CA LYS A 180 19.74 12.82 9.79
C LYS A 180 21.12 12.19 9.94
N GLN A 181 21.55 11.93 11.17
CA GLN A 181 22.83 11.23 11.45
C GLN A 181 22.80 9.78 11.00
N ILE A 182 21.66 9.08 11.24
CA ILE A 182 21.46 7.70 10.78
C ILE A 182 21.50 7.65 9.25
N ALA A 183 20.82 8.58 8.58
CA ALA A 183 20.82 8.69 7.12
C ALA A 183 22.21 8.85 6.55
N GLN A 184 23.03 9.76 7.12
CA GLN A 184 24.41 9.98 6.72
C GLN A 184 25.28 8.73 6.95
N ARG A 185 25.13 8.06 8.10
CA ARG A 185 25.92 6.89 8.45
C ARG A 185 25.62 5.67 7.57
N LEU A 186 24.37 5.50 7.17
CA LEU A 186 23.89 4.35 6.40
C LEU A 186 23.83 4.61 4.88
N GLY A 187 24.18 5.80 4.42
CA GLY A 187 24.09 6.19 3.01
C GLY A 187 22.64 6.24 2.49
N LEU A 188 21.69 6.61 3.36
CA LEU A 188 20.26 6.65 3.05
C LEU A 188 19.72 8.08 3.01
N SER A 189 18.53 8.27 2.45
CA SER A 189 17.79 9.52 2.62
C SER A 189 17.19 9.60 4.04
N HIS A 190 16.99 10.81 4.54
CA HIS A 190 16.28 11.06 5.81
C HIS A 190 14.89 10.40 5.83
N ARG A 191 14.17 10.48 4.70
CA ARG A 191 12.83 9.87 4.52
C ARG A 191 12.90 8.33 4.60
N THR A 192 13.93 7.72 4.03
CA THR A 192 14.13 6.26 4.10
C THR A 192 14.33 5.79 5.54
N VAL A 193 15.12 6.52 6.33
CA VAL A 193 15.31 6.21 7.76
C VAL A 193 14.01 6.37 8.53
N GLN A 194 13.26 7.42 8.25
CA GLN A 194 11.95 7.65 8.87
C GLN A 194 10.98 6.49 8.58
N ASN A 195 10.95 6.01 7.35
CA ASN A 195 10.13 4.85 6.97
C ASN A 195 10.56 3.57 7.70
N HIS A 196 11.86 3.29 7.81
CA HIS A 196 12.35 2.14 8.58
C HIS A 196 11.93 2.22 10.06
N VAL A 197 11.99 3.40 10.68
CA VAL A 197 11.54 3.59 12.06
C VAL A 197 10.05 3.37 12.19
N GLN A 198 9.23 3.91 11.29
CA GLN A 198 7.76 3.70 11.31
C GLN A 198 7.40 2.22 11.13
N ASN A 199 8.05 1.52 10.20
CA ASN A 199 7.84 0.09 10.00
C ASN A 199 8.23 -0.73 11.23
N THR A 200 9.34 -0.37 11.89
CA THR A 200 9.78 -1.02 13.13
C THR A 200 8.79 -0.79 14.26
N LEU A 201 8.28 0.46 14.42
CA LEU A 201 7.24 0.78 15.39
C LEU A 201 5.97 -0.06 15.17
N GLY A 202 5.50 -0.16 13.92
CA GLY A 202 4.34 -0.97 13.56
C GLY A 202 4.53 -2.46 13.84
N LYS A 203 5.69 -3.02 13.48
CA LYS A 203 6.02 -4.43 13.74
C LYS A 203 6.09 -4.76 15.23
N LEU A 204 6.61 -3.85 16.04
CA LEU A 204 6.76 -4.01 17.48
C LEU A 204 5.53 -3.54 18.27
N GLN A 205 4.49 -3.03 17.59
CA GLN A 205 3.30 -2.44 18.19
C GLN A 205 3.62 -1.29 19.17
N LEU A 206 4.64 -0.50 18.85
CA LEU A 206 5.07 0.66 19.63
C LEU A 206 4.54 1.94 18.98
N HIS A 207 4.28 2.97 19.80
CA HIS A 207 3.59 4.18 19.35
C HIS A 207 4.51 5.37 19.09
N ASN A 208 5.71 5.35 19.67
CA ASN A 208 6.64 6.46 19.56
C ASN A 208 8.11 6.04 19.69
N ARG A 209 9.00 6.98 19.35
CA ARG A 209 10.44 6.76 19.38
C ARG A 209 10.98 6.44 20.79
N VAL A 210 10.38 6.98 21.82
CA VAL A 210 10.84 6.76 23.20
C VAL A 210 10.63 5.30 23.59
N GLU A 211 9.47 4.75 23.27
CA GLU A 211 9.17 3.32 23.47
C GLU A 211 10.11 2.45 22.63
N LEU A 212 10.41 2.86 21.40
CA LEU A 212 11.33 2.14 20.53
C LEU A 212 12.75 2.11 21.11
N THR A 213 13.24 3.24 21.63
CA THR A 213 14.56 3.33 22.28
C THR A 213 14.61 2.45 23.53
N ARG A 214 13.57 2.50 24.36
CA ARG A 214 13.47 1.65 25.58
C ARG A 214 13.48 0.16 25.21
N TYR A 215 12.69 -0.24 24.23
CA TYR A 215 12.65 -1.62 23.72
C TYR A 215 14.03 -2.10 23.26
N ALA A 216 14.77 -1.25 22.53
CA ALA A 216 16.09 -1.60 22.04
C ALA A 216 17.12 -1.78 23.16
N ILE A 217 17.09 -0.92 24.19
CA ILE A 217 17.95 -1.01 25.37
C ILE A 217 17.63 -2.28 26.19
N GLU A 218 16.34 -2.57 26.43
CA GLU A 218 15.89 -3.78 27.14
C GLU A 218 16.32 -5.08 26.44
N ARG A 219 16.59 -5.02 25.12
CA ARG A 219 17.08 -6.13 24.31
C ARG A 219 18.59 -6.12 24.07
N GLY A 220 19.34 -5.19 24.67
CA GLY A 220 20.79 -5.09 24.53
C GLY A 220 21.24 -4.72 23.12
N LEU A 221 20.43 -3.93 22.40
CA LEU A 221 20.75 -3.49 21.03
C LEU A 221 21.49 -2.15 20.98
N ASP A 222 21.88 -1.61 22.14
CA ASP A 222 22.62 -0.35 22.33
C ASP A 222 24.15 -0.51 22.38
N ASP A 223 24.64 -1.73 22.32
CA ASP A 223 26.08 -2.05 22.25
C ASP A 223 26.73 -1.81 20.87
#